data_a81ce41377692d06e20414cafb395f88
#
_entry.id   a81ce41377692d06e20414cafb395f88
#
_cell.length_a   1.000
_cell.length_b   1.000
_cell.length_c   1.000
_cell.angle_alpha   90.00
_cell.angle_beta   90.00
_cell.angle_gamma   90.00
#
_symmetry.space_group_name_H-M   'P 1'
#
loop_
_entity.id
_entity.type
_entity.pdbx_description
1 polymer ?
#
loop_
_entity_poly.entity_id
_entity_poly.type
_entity_poly.pdbx_seq_one_letter_code
_entity_poly.pdbx_strand_id
1 'polypeptide(L)'
;MEAAPVAEGALVKAILFSRVTCPNCRVAEQLLSKSGLPFEKKIAEENLDECRSYGVKGAPTLVITDGVGHTNYYSVPEIKKYLASL
;
A
#
# COMPACT_ATOMS: atom_id res chain seq x y z
N MET A 1 -22.83 -7.30 -5.14
CA MET A 1 -22.49 -7.38 -5.29
C MET A 1 -22.05 -7.70 -4.91
N GLU A 2 -22.07 -7.57 -4.82
CA GLU A 2 -21.56 -7.85 -4.71
C GLU A 2 -21.12 -8.21 -4.03
N ALA A 3 -21.29 -8.38 -3.75
CA ALA A 3 -20.73 -8.76 -3.30
C ALA A 3 -20.14 -8.99 -2.69
N ALA A 4 -20.19 -9.01 -2.56
CA ALA A 4 -19.46 -9.17 -2.34
C ALA A 4 -18.78 -9.17 -1.86
N PRO A 5 -18.90 -9.24 -1.75
CA PRO A 5 -18.04 -9.08 -1.57
C PRO A 5 -17.33 -9.15 -1.40
N VAL A 6 -17.46 -9.20 -1.50
CA VAL A 6 -16.76 -9.24 -1.85
C VAL A 6 -16.24 -9.05 -1.68
N ALA A 7 -17.03 -9.46 -2.33
CA ALA A 7 -16.31 -9.01 -2.59
C ALA A 7 -15.69 -8.36 -1.58
N GLU A 8 -15.55 -8.80 -0.85
CA GLU A 8 -14.77 -8.36 0.08
C GLU A 8 -13.57 -7.71 -0.34
N GLY A 9 -12.93 -8.19 -1.26
CA GLY A 9 -11.77 -7.58 -1.84
C GLY A 9 -12.04 -6.20 -2.35
N ALA A 10 -13.26 -5.95 -2.76
CA ALA A 10 -13.64 -4.66 -3.28
C ALA A 10 -13.62 -3.57 -2.22
N LEU A 11 -13.64 -3.95 -0.96
CA LEU A 11 -13.63 -2.98 0.14
C LEU A 11 -12.24 -2.64 0.63
N VAL A 12 -11.24 -3.36 0.16
CA VAL A 12 -9.86 -3.15 0.59
C VAL A 12 -9.10 -2.38 -0.49
N LYS A 13 -8.43 -1.33 -0.06
CA LYS A 13 -7.64 -0.49 -0.96
C LYS A 13 -6.18 -0.53 -0.54
N ALA A 14 -5.30 -0.72 -1.50
CA ALA A 14 -3.86 -0.75 -1.27
C ALA A 14 -3.25 0.51 -1.88
N ILE A 15 -2.49 1.25 -1.09
CA ILE A 15 -1.81 2.46 -1.54
C ILE A 15 -0.33 2.32 -1.20
N LEU A 16 0.52 2.43 -2.22
CA LEU A 16 1.97 2.41 -2.01
C LEU A 16 2.48 3.85 -2.03
N PHE A 17 2.95 4.32 -0.88
CA PHE A 17 3.57 5.63 -0.80
C PHE A 17 5.06 5.50 -1.08
N SER A 18 5.49 6.17 -2.13
CA SER A 18 6.88 6.15 -2.60
C SER A 18 7.47 7.55 -2.55
N ARG A 19 8.76 7.65 -2.78
CA ARG A 19 9.45 8.93 -2.94
C ARG A 19 10.03 9.01 -4.34
N VAL A 20 10.33 10.23 -4.77
CA VAL A 20 10.85 10.46 -6.11
C VAL A 20 12.14 9.67 -6.32
N THR A 21 13.03 9.69 -5.33
CA THR A 21 14.30 8.95 -5.40
C THR A 21 14.31 7.91 -4.29
N CYS A 22 13.99 6.67 -4.63
CA CYS A 22 13.90 5.62 -3.62
C CYS A 22 14.10 4.26 -4.28
N PRO A 23 15.31 3.69 -4.20
CA PRO A 23 15.53 2.36 -4.77
C PRO A 23 14.65 1.28 -4.15
N ASN A 24 14.44 1.33 -2.82
CA ASN A 24 13.60 0.35 -2.15
C ASN A 24 12.13 0.47 -2.55
N CYS A 25 11.69 1.66 -2.92
CA CYS A 25 10.33 1.84 -3.40
C CYS A 25 10.11 1.11 -4.72
N ARG A 26 11.12 1.05 -5.57
CA ARG A 26 11.02 0.29 -6.82
C ARG A 26 10.91 -1.19 -6.55
N VAL A 27 11.65 -1.69 -5.56
CA VAL A 27 11.56 -3.10 -5.18
C VAL A 27 10.15 -3.41 -4.67
N ALA A 28 9.61 -2.57 -3.81
CA ALA A 28 8.25 -2.75 -3.29
C ALA A 28 7.23 -2.74 -4.42
N GLU A 29 7.38 -1.81 -5.37
CA GLU A 29 6.48 -1.70 -6.50
C GLU A 29 6.51 -2.97 -7.34
N GLN A 30 7.70 -3.53 -7.58
CA GLN A 30 7.82 -4.77 -8.32
C GLN A 30 7.19 -5.94 -7.60
N LEU A 31 7.37 -6.02 -6.28
CA LEU A 31 6.76 -7.07 -5.49
C LEU A 31 5.23 -7.02 -5.59
N LEU A 32 4.67 -5.83 -5.48
CA LEU A 32 3.23 -5.64 -5.57
C LEU A 32 2.72 -6.01 -6.97
N SER A 33 3.43 -5.59 -7.99
CA SER A 33 3.05 -5.91 -9.37
C SER A 33 3.06 -7.42 -9.62
N LYS A 34 4.05 -8.12 -9.08
CA LYS A 34 4.14 -9.57 -9.27
C LYS A 34 3.09 -10.32 -8.46
N SER A 35 2.66 -9.77 -7.35
CA SER A 35 1.68 -10.42 -6.50
C SER A 35 0.28 -10.43 -7.09
N GLY A 36 0.03 -9.55 -8.06
CA GLY A 36 -1.30 -9.40 -8.63
C GLY A 36 -2.24 -8.57 -7.78
N LEU A 37 -1.78 -8.05 -6.65
CA LEU A 37 -2.59 -7.19 -5.80
C LEU A 37 -2.76 -5.82 -6.46
N PRO A 38 -4.00 -5.37 -6.71
CA PRO A 38 -4.21 -4.03 -7.24
C PRO A 38 -3.77 -2.99 -6.21
N PHE A 39 -3.01 -2.02 -6.65
CA PHE A 39 -2.57 -0.97 -5.74
C PHE A 39 -2.45 0.35 -6.49
N GLU A 40 -2.51 1.43 -5.73
CA GLU A 40 -2.33 2.79 -6.25
C GLU A 40 -1.00 3.31 -5.73
N LYS A 41 -0.16 3.81 -6.65
CA LYS A 41 1.12 4.40 -6.26
C LYS A 41 0.94 5.89 -6.08
N LYS A 42 1.41 6.42 -4.96
CA LYS A 42 1.40 7.85 -4.70
C LYS A 42 2.77 8.30 -4.24
N ILE A 43 3.16 9.49 -4.69
CA ILE A 43 4.43 10.08 -4.25
C ILE A 43 4.17 10.83 -2.96
N ALA A 44 4.86 10.44 -1.90
CA ALA A 44 4.62 10.99 -0.57
C ALA A 44 4.80 12.51 -0.54
N GLU A 45 5.82 13.02 -1.21
CA GLU A 45 6.08 14.46 -1.25
C GLU A 45 4.94 15.24 -1.89
N GLU A 46 4.14 14.59 -2.72
CA GLU A 46 3.02 15.22 -3.41
C GLU A 46 1.67 14.96 -2.72
N ASN A 47 1.68 14.16 -1.66
CA ASN A 47 0.46 13.74 -0.99
C ASN A 47 0.61 13.80 0.53
N LEU A 48 1.16 14.91 1.03
CA LEU A 48 1.49 15.04 2.45
C LEU A 48 0.27 14.92 3.36
N ASP A 49 -0.87 15.43 2.91
CA ASP A 49 -2.10 15.33 3.72
C ASP A 49 -2.52 13.90 3.90
N GLU A 50 -2.45 13.09 2.86
CA GLU A 50 -2.78 11.67 2.96
C GLU A 50 -1.77 10.95 3.84
N CYS A 51 -0.50 11.29 3.73
CA CYS A 51 0.52 10.70 4.58
C CYS A 51 0.22 10.96 6.04
N ARG A 52 -0.20 12.17 6.38
CA ARG A 52 -0.58 12.49 7.74
C ARG A 52 -1.80 11.72 8.19
N SER A 53 -2.79 11.60 7.31
CA SER A 53 -4.03 10.88 7.63
C SER A 53 -3.75 9.42 7.97
N TYR A 54 -2.81 8.79 7.27
CA TYR A 54 -2.49 7.38 7.50
C TYR A 54 -1.30 7.18 8.42
N GLY A 55 -0.70 8.26 8.91
CA GLY A 55 0.47 8.13 9.77
C GLY A 55 1.72 7.65 9.05
N VAL A 56 1.80 7.90 7.76
CA VAL A 56 2.96 7.50 6.96
C VAL A 56 4.15 8.39 7.28
N LYS A 57 5.27 7.78 7.67
CA LYS A 57 6.45 8.53 8.09
C LYS A 57 7.67 8.28 7.23
N GLY A 58 7.58 7.40 6.26
CA GLY A 58 8.71 7.07 5.41
C GLY A 58 8.27 6.34 4.18
N ALA A 59 9.21 5.92 3.37
CA ALA A 59 8.94 5.18 2.15
C ALA A 59 9.97 4.07 1.98
N PRO A 60 9.59 2.94 1.39
CA PRO A 60 8.25 2.65 0.92
C PRO A 60 7.30 2.29 2.07
N THR A 61 6.06 2.71 1.97
CA THR A 61 5.02 2.33 2.94
C THR A 61 3.80 1.87 2.16
N LEU A 62 3.34 0.65 2.46
CA LEU A 62 2.11 0.12 1.89
C LEU A 62 1.00 0.29 2.91
N VAL A 63 -0.04 1.03 2.53
CA VAL A 63 -1.21 1.24 3.38
C VAL A 63 -2.33 0.36 2.86
N ILE A 64 -2.85 -0.50 3.72
CA ILE A 64 -4.01 -1.32 3.40
C ILE A 64 -5.17 -0.78 4.22
N THR A 65 -6.20 -0.29 3.56
CA THR A 65 -7.33 0.31 4.24
C THR A 65 -8.64 -0.22 3.70
N ASP A 66 -9.61 -0.36 4.59
CA ASP A 66 -10.97 -0.76 4.22
C ASP A 66 -11.95 0.40 4.36
N GLY A 67 -11.45 1.61 4.56
CA GLY A 67 -12.28 2.79 4.72
C GLY A 67 -12.64 3.09 6.17
N VAL A 68 -12.53 2.10 7.05
CA VAL A 68 -12.80 2.29 8.48
C VAL A 68 -11.50 2.38 9.25
N GLY A 69 -10.56 1.51 8.93
CA GLY A 69 -9.25 1.52 9.55
C GLY A 69 -8.18 1.24 8.51
N HIS A 70 -6.94 1.22 8.95
CA HIS A 70 -5.84 0.95 8.04
C HIS A 70 -4.70 0.28 8.78
N THR A 71 -3.85 -0.41 8.02
CA THR A 71 -2.61 -1.00 8.51
C THR A 71 -1.49 -0.56 7.60
N ASN A 72 -0.39 -0.12 8.18
CA ASN A 72 0.77 0.33 7.42
C ASN A 72 1.85 -0.74 7.49
N TYR A 73 2.42 -1.05 6.34
CA TYR A 73 3.56 -1.96 6.23
C TYR A 73 4.75 -1.13 5.77
N TYR A 74 5.73 -0.99 6.66
CA TYR A 74 6.88 -0.13 6.41
C TYR A 74 8.03 -0.96 5.88
N SER A 75 8.67 -0.46 4.83
CA SER A 75 9.85 -1.06 4.22
C SER A 75 9.54 -2.36 3.47
N VAL A 76 10.51 -2.76 2.65
CA VAL A 76 10.36 -3.94 1.78
C VAL A 76 10.11 -5.23 2.57
N PRO A 77 10.83 -5.51 3.66
CA PRO A 77 10.58 -6.76 4.39
C PRO A 77 9.16 -6.90 4.90
N GLU A 78 8.57 -5.83 5.42
CA GLU A 78 7.19 -5.89 5.92
C GLU A 78 6.19 -6.07 4.80
N ILE A 79 6.40 -5.36 3.69
CA ILE A 79 5.54 -5.49 2.52
C ILE A 79 5.61 -6.93 1.98
N LYS A 80 6.80 -7.46 1.89
CA LYS A 80 7.00 -8.82 1.41
C LYS A 80 6.29 -9.83 2.31
N LYS A 81 6.38 -9.64 3.62
CA LYS A 81 5.73 -10.51 4.58
C LYS A 81 4.21 -10.47 4.44
N TYR A 82 3.66 -9.27 4.25
CA TYR A 82 2.23 -9.13 4.03
C TYR A 82 1.79 -9.87 2.77
N LEU A 83 2.52 -9.70 1.67
CA LEU A 83 2.17 -10.35 0.41
C LEU A 83 2.25 -11.86 0.52
N ALA A 84 3.19 -12.37 1.29
CA ALA A 84 3.32 -13.81 1.48
C ALA A 84 2.17 -14.41 2.27
N SER A 85 1.43 -13.58 3.02
CA SER A 85 0.30 -14.04 3.82
C SER A 85 -1.03 -14.04 3.05
N LEU A 86 -1.04 -13.55 1.83
CA LEU A 86 -2.27 -13.46 1.03
C LEU A 86 -2.69 -14.81 0.43
#